data_520cfd40ac945e1d9a1681183b10f0ce
#
_entry.id   520cfd40ac945e1d9a1681183b10f0ce
#
_cell.length_a   1.000
_cell.length_b   1.000
_cell.length_c   1.000
_cell.angle_alpha   90.00
_cell.angle_beta   90.00
_cell.angle_gamma   90.00
#
_symmetry.space_group_name_H-M   'P 1'
#
loop_
_entity.id
_entity.type
_entity.pdbx_description
1 polymer ?
#
loop_
_entity_poly.entity_id
_entity_poly.type
_entity_poly.pdbx_seq_one_letter_code
_entity_poly.pdbx_strand_id
1 'polypeptide(L)'
;DQLFMADCSTVEEAVFADELGFDFIGTTMVGYTDQSRGEKIEKDDFAIIREILSRVKHPVIAEGNINTPEKVKRVIELGCYSVVVGSSITRPQLITKSFADALEN
;
A
#
# COMPACT_ATOMS: atom_id res chain seq x y z
N ASP A 1 22.76 5.51 8.73
CA ASP A 1 21.36 5.68 9.13
C ASP A 1 20.45 4.84 8.25
N GLN A 2 19.80 3.89 8.86
CA GLN A 2 18.89 3.00 8.16
C GLN A 2 17.45 3.42 8.40
N LEU A 3 16.64 3.31 7.33
CA LEU A 3 15.20 3.51 7.42
C LEU A 3 14.53 2.16 7.63
N PHE A 4 13.50 2.15 8.44
CA PHE A 4 12.76 0.93 8.77
C PHE A 4 11.32 1.04 8.29
N MET A 5 10.85 0.00 7.61
CA MET A 5 9.47 -0.10 7.15
C MET A 5 8.78 -1.23 7.91
N ALA A 6 7.58 -0.99 8.38
CA ALA A 6 6.76 -2.01 9.02
C ALA A 6 5.79 -2.59 8.00
N ASP A 7 5.80 -3.91 7.83
CA ASP A 7 4.85 -4.62 6.97
C ASP A 7 3.64 -4.98 7.81
N CYS A 8 2.50 -4.37 7.53
CA CYS A 8 1.32 -4.48 8.36
C CYS A 8 0.18 -5.19 7.65
N SER A 9 -0.63 -5.92 8.40
CA SER A 9 -1.79 -6.62 7.87
C SER A 9 -3.10 -6.00 8.33
N THR A 10 -3.08 -5.18 9.36
CA THR A 10 -4.29 -4.54 9.91
C THR A 10 -4.03 -3.08 10.24
N VAL A 11 -5.12 -2.33 10.42
CA VAL A 11 -5.02 -0.93 10.85
C VAL A 11 -4.35 -0.83 12.21
N GLU A 12 -4.69 -1.73 13.12
CA GLU A 12 -4.11 -1.74 14.47
C GLU A 12 -2.61 -1.95 14.45
N GLU A 13 -2.13 -2.85 13.60
CA GLU A 13 -0.69 -3.06 13.42
C GLU A 13 0.00 -1.81 12.89
N ALA A 14 -0.64 -1.13 11.93
CA ALA A 14 -0.09 0.08 11.36
C ALA A 14 0.02 1.19 12.41
N VAL A 15 -1.00 1.37 13.23
CA VAL A 15 -1.00 2.36 14.30
C VAL A 15 0.08 2.04 15.32
N PHE A 16 0.22 0.77 15.69
CA PHE A 16 1.25 0.34 16.64
C PHE A 16 2.66 0.62 16.09
N ALA A 17 2.89 0.29 14.83
CA ALA A 17 4.19 0.55 14.20
C ALA A 17 4.48 2.05 14.12
N ASP A 18 3.47 2.86 13.84
CA ASP A 18 3.60 4.31 13.81
C ASP A 18 4.02 4.84 15.19
N GLU A 19 3.40 4.32 16.25
CA GLU A 19 3.74 4.71 17.62
C GLU A 19 5.15 4.28 18.00
N LEU A 20 5.63 3.16 17.48
CA LEU A 20 6.99 2.68 17.74
C LEU A 20 8.06 3.47 16.99
N GLY A 21 7.66 4.30 16.02
CA GLY A 21 8.58 5.15 15.29
C GLY A 21 9.19 4.55 14.03
N PHE A 22 8.53 3.57 13.42
CA PHE A 22 8.96 3.10 12.10
C PHE A 22 8.88 4.25 11.11
N ASP A 23 9.83 4.30 10.18
CA ASP A 23 9.92 5.40 9.21
C ASP A 23 8.83 5.32 8.15
N PHE A 24 8.42 4.10 7.78
CA PHE A 24 7.39 3.85 6.77
C PHE A 24 6.43 2.77 7.24
N ILE A 25 5.17 2.91 6.84
CA ILE A 25 4.13 1.93 7.14
C ILE A 25 3.72 1.29 5.82
N GLY A 26 3.88 -0.03 5.69
CA GLY A 26 3.54 -0.75 4.47
C GLY A 26 2.33 -1.64 4.66
N THR A 27 1.56 -1.84 3.59
CA THR A 27 0.34 -2.64 3.61
C THR A 27 0.55 -4.03 3.00
N THR A 28 1.78 -4.48 2.91
CA THR A 28 2.17 -5.73 2.22
C THR A 28 1.39 -6.95 2.69
N MET A 29 1.11 -7.03 3.98
CA MET A 29 0.56 -8.24 4.58
C MET A 29 -0.97 -8.25 4.64
N VAL A 30 -1.65 -7.22 4.14
CA VAL A 30 -3.11 -7.20 4.13
C VAL A 30 -3.64 -8.36 3.28
N GLY A 31 -4.46 -9.21 3.90
CA GLY A 31 -5.02 -10.38 3.26
C GLY A 31 -4.16 -11.65 3.37
N TYR A 32 -2.93 -11.53 3.85
CA TYR A 32 -1.98 -12.64 3.89
C TYR A 32 -1.71 -13.19 5.28
N THR A 33 -2.30 -12.63 6.31
CA THR A 33 -2.15 -13.11 7.69
C THR A 33 -3.48 -13.63 8.21
N ASP A 34 -3.45 -14.40 9.29
CA ASP A 34 -4.69 -14.87 9.92
C ASP A 34 -5.56 -13.70 10.39
N GLN A 35 -4.94 -12.62 10.85
CA GLN A 35 -5.66 -11.43 11.31
C GLN A 35 -6.36 -10.68 10.19
N SER A 36 -5.88 -10.82 8.95
CA SER A 36 -6.42 -10.09 7.81
C SER A 36 -7.00 -11.00 6.72
N ARG A 37 -7.19 -12.28 7.03
CA ARG A 37 -7.72 -13.24 6.06
C ARG A 37 -9.08 -12.79 5.53
N GLY A 38 -9.23 -12.80 4.23
CA GLY A 38 -10.45 -12.38 3.57
C GLY A 38 -10.51 -10.90 3.27
N GLU A 39 -9.61 -10.10 3.83
CA GLU A 39 -9.54 -8.68 3.50
C GLU A 39 -8.87 -8.48 2.16
N LYS A 40 -9.38 -7.52 1.40
CA LYS A 40 -8.77 -7.11 0.14
C LYS A 40 -8.42 -5.64 0.24
N ILE A 41 -7.22 -5.29 -0.21
CA ILE A 41 -6.71 -3.94 -0.08
C ILE A 41 -7.61 -2.92 -0.79
N GLU A 42 -8.20 -3.30 -1.93
CA GLU A 42 -9.06 -2.43 -2.74
C GLU A 42 -10.51 -2.37 -2.30
N LYS A 43 -10.92 -3.17 -1.32
CA LYS A 43 -12.31 -3.22 -0.87
C LYS A 43 -12.77 -1.87 -0.35
N ASP A 44 -13.98 -1.46 -0.75
CA ASP A 44 -14.59 -0.20 -0.32
C ASP A 44 -13.70 1.01 -0.61
N ASP A 45 -13.16 1.06 -1.83
CA ASP A 45 -12.29 2.14 -2.28
C ASP A 45 -11.09 2.31 -1.36
N PHE A 46 -10.40 1.19 -1.11
CA PHE A 46 -9.19 1.18 -0.26
C PHE A 46 -9.46 1.69 1.16
N ALA A 47 -10.56 1.25 1.75
CA ALA A 47 -10.96 1.68 3.08
C ALA A 47 -9.86 1.48 4.11
N ILE A 48 -9.13 0.36 4.04
CA ILE A 48 -8.03 0.05 4.98
C ILE A 48 -6.94 1.11 4.86
N ILE A 49 -6.54 1.43 3.64
CA ILE A 49 -5.51 2.46 3.40
C ILE A 49 -5.99 3.82 3.88
N ARG A 50 -7.24 4.17 3.57
CA ARG A 50 -7.80 5.46 4.01
C ARG A 50 -7.81 5.58 5.53
N GLU A 51 -8.17 4.50 6.23
CA GLU A 51 -8.17 4.52 7.69
C GLU A 51 -6.75 4.61 8.23
N ILE A 52 -5.80 3.86 7.68
CA ILE A 52 -4.40 3.94 8.09
C ILE A 52 -3.89 5.37 7.92
N LEU A 53 -4.12 5.97 6.74
CA LEU A 53 -3.67 7.34 6.46
C LEU A 53 -4.23 8.35 7.45
N SER A 54 -5.44 8.12 7.95
CA SER A 54 -6.07 9.04 8.91
C SER A 54 -5.52 8.91 10.32
N ARG A 55 -4.83 7.80 10.63
CA ARG A 55 -4.39 7.50 12.00
C ARG A 55 -2.88 7.57 12.20
N VAL A 56 -2.10 7.37 11.14
CA VAL A 56 -0.64 7.33 11.27
C VAL A 56 -0.02 8.66 10.82
N LYS A 57 1.15 8.97 11.37
CA LYS A 57 1.90 10.18 11.04
C LYS A 57 3.00 9.92 10.03
N HIS A 58 3.50 8.69 9.97
CA HIS A 58 4.58 8.33 9.07
C HIS A 58 4.06 8.02 7.66
N PRO A 59 4.90 8.16 6.63
CA PRO A 59 4.48 7.89 5.25
C PRO A 59 4.00 6.45 5.07
N VAL A 60 2.94 6.29 4.29
CA VAL A 60 2.35 4.99 3.98
C VAL A 60 2.76 4.55 2.59
N ILE A 61 3.25 3.31 2.48
CA ILE A 61 3.60 2.70 1.21
C ILE A 61 2.54 1.65 0.90
N ALA A 62 1.78 1.86 -0.16
CA ALA A 62 0.76 0.91 -0.57
C ALA A 62 1.41 -0.26 -1.30
N GLU A 63 1.16 -1.47 -0.82
CA GLU A 63 1.72 -2.68 -1.39
C GLU A 63 0.75 -3.82 -1.17
N GLY A 64 0.83 -4.82 -2.03
CA GLY A 64 -0.05 -5.99 -1.94
C GLY A 64 -1.28 -5.83 -2.83
N ASN A 65 -1.34 -6.66 -3.85
CA ASN A 65 -2.49 -6.73 -4.77
C ASN A 65 -2.89 -5.41 -5.44
N ILE A 66 -1.93 -4.48 -5.57
CA ILE A 66 -2.14 -3.25 -6.34
C ILE A 66 -1.52 -3.50 -7.71
N ASN A 67 -2.32 -4.05 -8.61
CA ASN A 67 -1.83 -4.64 -9.85
C ASN A 67 -2.39 -3.98 -11.13
N THR A 68 -3.03 -2.84 -11.01
CA THR A 68 -3.53 -2.10 -12.18
C THR A 68 -3.14 -0.64 -12.08
N PRO A 69 -3.04 0.08 -13.23
CA PRO A 69 -2.75 1.51 -13.22
C PRO A 69 -3.78 2.33 -12.45
N GLU A 70 -5.05 1.95 -12.55
CA GLU A 70 -6.14 2.64 -11.87
C GLU A 70 -5.99 2.54 -10.35
N LYS A 71 -5.60 1.37 -9.84
CA LYS A 71 -5.35 1.19 -8.42
C LYS A 71 -4.17 2.03 -7.94
N VAL A 72 -3.09 2.07 -8.72
CA VAL A 72 -1.93 2.91 -8.41
C VAL A 72 -2.33 4.37 -8.31
N LYS A 73 -3.04 4.85 -9.33
CA LYS A 73 -3.49 6.23 -9.36
C LYS A 73 -4.35 6.56 -8.14
N ARG A 74 -5.27 5.67 -7.80
CA ARG A 74 -6.18 5.90 -6.68
C ARG A 74 -5.46 6.00 -5.34
N VAL A 75 -4.51 5.09 -5.06
CA VAL A 75 -3.82 5.12 -3.77
C VAL A 75 -2.92 6.36 -3.65
N ILE A 76 -2.34 6.82 -4.75
CA ILE A 76 -1.56 8.05 -4.75
C ILE A 76 -2.50 9.26 -4.48
N GLU A 77 -3.67 9.27 -5.09
CA GLU A 77 -4.66 10.33 -4.84
C GLU A 77 -5.10 10.37 -3.37
N LEU A 78 -5.15 9.20 -2.72
CA LEU A 78 -5.54 9.11 -1.31
C LEU A 78 -4.46 9.65 -0.37
N GLY A 79 -3.22 9.77 -0.82
CA GLY A 79 -2.15 10.33 -0.03
C GLY A 79 -1.02 9.39 0.34
N CYS A 80 -0.96 8.20 -0.29
CA CYS A 80 0.17 7.31 -0.08
C CYS A 80 1.46 7.94 -0.59
N TYR A 81 2.55 7.72 0.14
CA TYR A 81 3.86 8.21 -0.23
C TYR A 81 4.40 7.52 -1.47
N SER A 82 4.16 6.23 -1.60
CA SER A 82 4.65 5.42 -2.71
C SER A 82 3.80 4.17 -2.88
N VAL A 83 3.98 3.49 -4.00
CA VAL A 83 3.28 2.24 -4.33
C VAL A 83 4.30 1.21 -4.81
N VAL A 84 4.16 -0.02 -4.34
CA VAL A 84 4.98 -1.14 -4.80
C VAL A 84 4.09 -2.16 -5.50
N VAL A 85 4.46 -2.54 -6.72
CA VAL A 85 3.69 -3.47 -7.54
C VAL A 85 4.51 -4.72 -7.91
N GLY A 86 5.33 -5.18 -6.99
CA GLY A 86 6.31 -6.22 -7.22
C GLY A 86 5.75 -7.53 -7.78
N SER A 87 4.62 -7.98 -7.27
CA SER A 87 4.07 -9.28 -7.64
C SER A 87 3.48 -9.33 -9.06
N SER A 88 3.22 -8.19 -9.69
CA SER A 88 2.65 -8.16 -11.04
C SER A 88 3.71 -8.03 -12.14
N ILE A 89 4.98 -8.04 -11.81
CA ILE A 89 6.04 -7.81 -12.79
C ILE A 89 6.50 -9.13 -13.38
N THR A 90 5.67 -9.72 -14.25
CA THR A 90 6.07 -10.86 -15.08
C THR A 90 6.37 -10.43 -16.51
N ARG A 91 5.89 -9.25 -16.92
CA ARG A 91 6.18 -8.65 -18.23
C ARG A 91 6.49 -7.18 -18.02
N PRO A 92 7.70 -6.85 -17.58
CA PRO A 92 8.02 -5.50 -17.09
C PRO A 92 7.72 -4.38 -18.09
N GLN A 93 8.00 -4.59 -19.38
CA GLN A 93 7.84 -3.53 -20.37
C GLN A 93 6.39 -3.13 -20.57
N LEU A 94 5.49 -4.10 -20.65
CA LEU A 94 4.07 -3.83 -20.87
C LEU A 94 3.43 -3.25 -19.62
N ILE A 95 3.77 -3.79 -18.48
CA ILE A 95 3.23 -3.33 -17.20
C ILE A 95 3.70 -1.92 -16.90
N THR A 96 4.99 -1.65 -17.08
CA THR A 96 5.56 -0.33 -16.85
C THR A 96 4.88 0.72 -17.73
N LYS A 97 4.67 0.42 -19.01
CA LYS A 97 4.00 1.34 -19.92
C LYS A 97 2.57 1.63 -19.45
N SER A 98 1.84 0.60 -19.04
CA SER A 98 0.48 0.73 -18.58
C SER A 98 0.38 1.64 -17.34
N PHE A 99 1.27 1.47 -16.36
CA PHE A 99 1.27 2.30 -15.16
C PHE A 99 1.71 3.72 -15.47
N ALA A 100 2.69 3.90 -16.33
CA ALA A 100 3.14 5.24 -16.74
C ALA A 100 2.03 6.01 -17.43
N ASP A 101 1.30 5.36 -18.35
CA ASP A 101 0.18 5.98 -19.06
C ASP A 101 -0.90 6.44 -18.09
N ALA A 102 -1.19 5.65 -17.06
CA ALA A 102 -2.19 6.01 -16.06
C ALA A 102 -1.76 7.22 -15.23
N LEU A 103 -0.48 7.32 -14.92
CA LEU A 103 0.04 8.43 -14.11
C LEU A 103 0.14 9.74 -14.89
N GLU A 104 0.27 9.67 -16.21
CA GLU A 104 0.33 10.86 -17.05
C GLU A 104 -1.04 11.48 -17.31
N ASN A 105 -2.08 10.74 -17.09
CA ASN A 105 -3.44 11.21 -17.26
C ASN A 105 -3.98 11.67 -15.91
#